data_5cc3e884770046f1ae7bc25353d210e8
#
_entry.id   5cc3e884770046f1ae7bc25353d210e8
#
_cell.length_a   1.000
_cell.length_b   1.000
_cell.length_c   1.000
_cell.angle_alpha   90.00
_cell.angle_beta   90.00
_cell.angle_gamma   90.00
#
_symmetry.space_group_name_H-M   'P 1'
#
loop_
_entity.id
_entity.type
_entity.pdbx_description
1 polymer ?
#
loop_
_entity_poly.entity_id
_entity_poly.type
_entity_poly.pdbx_seq_one_letter_code
_entity_poly.pdbx_strand_id
1 'polypeptide(L)'
;MTRLIGEGRSTFNYPDRGATARRPLPAGYNLTHHRTQIGYGRGVLEAAGAAVTTFHAHRSSGMLVKAAAGPVRPVRPGDRVVVGIGFGPLRIDAPCEVIWTAYEPRRIGFAYGTLAGHPESGEESFVVDMDADGAVWFEVNAFSRPGSWYTRLGGPVIPFLQQAYAQRLGRFVRRLATGGTTRGNRK
;
A
#
# COMPACT_ATOMS: atom_id res chain seq x y z
N MET A 1 1.83 19.19 23.27
CA MET A 1 2.76 18.27 23.98
C MET A 1 2.92 17.02 23.09
N THR A 2 3.90 17.06 22.20
CA THR A 2 4.13 16.02 21.18
C THR A 2 4.84 14.83 21.84
N ARG A 3 4.12 13.73 22.03
CA ARG A 3 4.72 12.49 22.52
C ARG A 3 5.64 11.96 21.42
N LEU A 4 6.95 12.03 21.67
CA LEU A 4 7.97 11.34 20.89
C LEU A 4 7.61 9.85 20.86
N ILE A 5 7.50 9.29 19.66
CA ILE A 5 7.30 7.85 19.45
C ILE A 5 8.56 7.18 19.95
N GLY A 6 8.49 6.57 21.15
CA GLY A 6 9.60 5.88 21.76
C GLY A 6 10.13 4.77 20.86
N GLU A 7 11.43 4.57 20.85
CA GLU A 7 12.17 3.44 20.24
C GLU A 7 11.86 2.10 20.93
N GLY A 8 10.55 1.78 21.08
CA GLY A 8 10.10 0.45 21.46
C GLY A 8 10.24 -0.48 20.25
N ARG A 9 10.80 -1.67 20.41
CA ARG A 9 10.82 -2.73 19.40
C ARG A 9 9.44 -2.84 18.78
N SER A 10 9.34 -2.51 17.49
CA SER A 10 8.12 -2.64 16.71
C SER A 10 7.75 -4.11 16.63
N THR A 11 6.67 -4.50 17.30
CA THR A 11 6.17 -5.86 17.23
C THR A 11 5.05 -5.92 16.22
N PHE A 12 5.28 -6.65 15.12
CA PHE A 12 4.20 -7.02 14.22
C PHE A 12 3.13 -7.81 15.00
N ASN A 13 1.88 -7.57 14.70
CA ASN A 13 0.76 -8.22 15.37
C ASN A 13 0.25 -9.47 14.64
N TYR A 14 1.02 -9.99 13.66
CA TYR A 14 0.75 -11.23 12.91
C TYR A 14 2.06 -12.02 12.66
N PRO A 15 2.00 -13.36 12.48
CA PRO A 15 3.20 -14.21 12.34
C PRO A 15 3.76 -14.30 10.92
N ASP A 16 2.91 -14.19 9.87
CA ASP A 16 3.22 -14.56 8.48
C ASP A 16 3.90 -13.43 7.70
N ARG A 17 5.02 -12.90 8.25
CA ARG A 17 5.73 -11.74 7.67
C ARG A 17 6.33 -12.06 6.31
N GLY A 18 6.16 -11.14 5.36
CA GLY A 18 6.68 -11.25 4.00
C GLY A 18 5.87 -12.22 3.12
N ALA A 19 4.72 -12.70 3.59
CA ALA A 19 3.95 -13.67 2.84
C ALA A 19 3.31 -13.07 1.58
N THR A 20 3.09 -11.74 1.51
CA THR A 20 2.60 -11.09 0.28
C THR A 20 3.61 -11.12 -0.87
N ALA A 21 4.89 -11.43 -0.61
CA ALA A 21 5.90 -11.64 -1.66
C ALA A 21 5.77 -13.01 -2.36
N ARG A 22 4.93 -13.91 -1.84
CA ARG A 22 4.81 -15.32 -2.29
C ARG A 22 3.36 -15.70 -2.52
N ARG A 23 3.17 -16.80 -3.24
CA ARG A 23 1.87 -17.46 -3.43
C ARG A 23 1.95 -18.92 -3.02
N PRO A 24 0.90 -19.52 -2.44
CA PRO A 24 -0.36 -18.90 -2.04
C PRO A 24 -0.20 -17.99 -0.80
N LEU A 25 -1.15 -17.08 -0.59
CA LEU A 25 -1.24 -16.30 0.64
C LEU A 25 -1.66 -17.20 1.82
N PRO A 26 -1.33 -16.81 3.09
CA PRO A 26 -1.62 -17.63 4.25
C PRO A 26 -3.12 -17.91 4.42
N ALA A 27 -3.46 -19.12 4.87
CA ALA A 27 -4.82 -19.49 5.22
C ALA A 27 -5.27 -18.84 6.54
N GLY A 28 -6.58 -18.72 6.75
CA GLY A 28 -7.16 -18.18 8.00
C GLY A 28 -7.24 -16.65 8.05
N TYR A 29 -7.04 -15.99 6.92
CA TYR A 29 -7.20 -14.53 6.75
C TYR A 29 -8.25 -14.22 5.68
N ASN A 30 -8.82 -13.02 5.75
CA ASN A 30 -9.52 -12.43 4.61
C ASN A 30 -8.48 -12.03 3.56
N LEU A 31 -8.70 -12.45 2.32
CA LEU A 31 -7.77 -12.18 1.22
C LEU A 31 -8.35 -11.09 0.33
N THR A 32 -7.51 -10.12 -0.02
CA THR A 32 -7.81 -9.10 -1.03
C THR A 32 -6.83 -9.25 -2.18
N HIS A 33 -7.35 -9.34 -3.40
CA HIS A 33 -6.56 -9.29 -4.61
C HIS A 33 -7.23 -8.36 -5.62
N HIS A 34 -6.47 -7.38 -6.10
CA HIS A 34 -6.92 -6.49 -7.17
C HIS A 34 -5.76 -6.27 -8.14
N ARG A 35 -6.01 -6.53 -9.43
CA ARG A 35 -5.05 -6.28 -10.50
C ARG A 35 -5.72 -5.49 -11.62
N THR A 36 -5.10 -4.42 -12.06
CA THR A 36 -5.63 -3.56 -13.12
C THR A 36 -4.51 -3.08 -14.03
N GLN A 37 -4.78 -3.06 -15.35
CA GLN A 37 -3.85 -2.48 -16.31
C GLN A 37 -3.89 -0.96 -16.21
N ILE A 38 -2.72 -0.34 -16.14
CA ILE A 38 -2.56 1.10 -15.95
C ILE A 38 -1.91 1.81 -17.14
N GLY A 39 -1.36 1.07 -18.11
CA GLY A 39 -0.76 1.62 -19.32
C GLY A 39 0.24 0.68 -19.96
N TYR A 40 1.20 1.23 -20.70
CA TYR A 40 2.23 0.50 -21.42
C TYR A 40 3.58 1.19 -21.32
N GLY A 41 4.64 0.39 -21.32
CA GLY A 41 6.02 0.82 -21.45
C GLY A 41 6.69 1.31 -20.16
N ARG A 42 8.00 1.49 -20.26
CA ARG A 42 8.88 1.75 -19.12
C ARG A 42 8.56 3.06 -18.39
N GLY A 43 8.20 4.11 -19.11
CA GLY A 43 7.85 5.40 -18.49
C GLY A 43 6.63 5.29 -17.56
N VAL A 44 5.62 4.48 -17.94
CA VAL A 44 4.45 4.22 -17.09
C VAL A 44 4.85 3.41 -15.85
N LEU A 45 5.69 2.37 -16.02
CA LEU A 45 6.21 1.58 -14.91
C LEU A 45 6.95 2.46 -13.87
N GLU A 46 7.86 3.31 -14.33
CA GLU A 46 8.68 4.17 -13.47
C GLU A 46 7.84 5.23 -12.77
N ALA A 47 6.96 5.91 -13.49
CA ALA A 47 6.07 6.93 -12.93
C ALA A 47 5.09 6.34 -11.90
N ALA A 48 4.46 5.20 -12.22
CA ALA A 48 3.57 4.50 -11.31
C ALA A 48 4.30 3.96 -10.09
N GLY A 49 5.47 3.34 -10.31
CA GLY A 49 6.33 2.81 -9.25
C GLY A 49 6.78 3.90 -8.27
N ALA A 50 7.20 5.06 -8.78
CA ALA A 50 7.55 6.22 -7.96
C ALA A 50 6.33 6.73 -7.17
N ALA A 51 5.14 6.85 -7.79
CA ALA A 51 3.94 7.30 -7.12
C ALA A 51 3.49 6.34 -5.99
N VAL A 52 3.67 5.03 -6.18
CA VAL A 52 3.36 4.01 -5.19
C VAL A 52 4.38 4.04 -4.05
N THR A 53 5.68 3.93 -4.35
CA THR A 53 6.73 3.78 -3.35
C THR A 53 7.03 5.04 -2.52
N THR A 54 6.55 6.20 -2.96
CA THR A 54 6.62 7.46 -2.19
C THR A 54 5.31 7.78 -1.45
N PHE A 55 4.32 6.87 -1.45
CA PHE A 55 2.95 7.10 -0.95
C PHE A 55 2.21 8.26 -1.64
N HIS A 56 2.71 8.77 -2.77
CA HIS A 56 2.04 9.86 -3.50
C HIS A 56 0.65 9.43 -3.98
N ALA A 57 0.53 8.22 -4.55
CA ALA A 57 -0.74 7.66 -4.98
C ALA A 57 -1.73 7.48 -3.83
N HIS A 58 -1.25 7.01 -2.67
CA HIS A 58 -2.06 6.83 -1.46
C HIS A 58 -2.62 8.17 -0.95
N ARG A 59 -1.77 9.19 -0.83
CA ARG A 59 -2.20 10.54 -0.43
C ARG A 59 -3.19 11.15 -1.43
N SER A 60 -2.92 11.00 -2.73
CA SER A 60 -3.81 11.47 -3.81
C SER A 60 -5.17 10.78 -3.80
N SER A 61 -5.24 9.53 -3.34
CA SER A 61 -6.51 8.81 -3.17
C SER A 61 -7.32 9.24 -1.95
N GLY A 62 -6.81 10.19 -1.14
CA GLY A 62 -7.44 10.71 0.08
C GLY A 62 -7.04 9.98 1.36
N MET A 63 -6.10 9.03 1.29
CA MET A 63 -5.57 8.37 2.48
C MET A 63 -4.60 9.31 3.21
N LEU A 64 -4.77 9.45 4.51
CA LEU A 64 -3.76 10.11 5.33
C LEU A 64 -2.60 9.16 5.57
N VAL A 65 -1.40 9.55 5.14
CA VAL A 65 -0.18 8.80 5.40
C VAL A 65 0.82 9.72 6.10
N LYS A 66 1.09 9.42 7.36
CA LYS A 66 2.11 10.07 8.17
C LYS A 66 3.36 9.17 8.13
N ALA A 67 4.37 9.55 7.39
CA ALA A 67 5.69 8.90 7.39
C ALA A 67 6.60 9.60 8.43
N ALA A 68 7.73 8.97 8.75
CA ALA A 68 8.77 9.64 9.52
C ALA A 68 9.19 10.97 8.88
N ALA A 69 9.56 11.95 9.69
CA ALA A 69 10.01 13.25 9.21
C ALA A 69 11.25 13.10 8.32
N GLY A 70 11.22 13.74 7.14
CA GLY A 70 12.33 13.67 6.19
C GLY A 70 11.89 13.99 4.76
N PRO A 71 12.84 14.06 3.81
CA PRO A 71 12.54 14.28 2.40
C PRO A 71 11.72 13.13 1.84
N VAL A 72 10.85 13.45 0.87
CA VAL A 72 10.07 12.43 0.14
C VAL A 72 11.05 11.56 -0.65
N ARG A 73 11.09 10.28 -0.32
CA ARG A 73 11.91 9.26 -0.98
C ARG A 73 11.16 7.95 -1.13
N PRO A 74 11.60 7.06 -2.01
CA PRO A 74 11.09 5.69 -2.04
C PRO A 74 11.31 4.97 -0.71
N VAL A 75 10.32 4.21 -0.30
CA VAL A 75 10.33 3.45 0.97
C VAL A 75 11.40 2.37 0.98
N ARG A 76 11.81 1.97 2.18
CA ARG A 76 12.75 0.89 2.45
C ARG A 76 12.20 -0.03 3.53
N PRO A 77 12.60 -1.31 3.58
CA PRO A 77 12.27 -2.18 4.70
C PRO A 77 12.67 -1.55 6.04
N GLY A 78 11.77 -1.61 7.02
CA GLY A 78 11.93 -0.98 8.33
C GLY A 78 11.37 0.46 8.42
N ASP A 79 10.99 1.10 7.30
CA ASP A 79 10.33 2.41 7.35
C ASP A 79 8.96 2.28 8.03
N ARG A 80 8.72 3.11 9.04
CA ARG A 80 7.45 3.16 9.76
C ARG A 80 6.54 4.23 9.19
N VAL A 81 5.28 3.88 9.05
CA VAL A 81 4.23 4.78 8.58
C VAL A 81 2.99 4.62 9.45
N VAL A 82 2.23 5.69 9.61
CA VAL A 82 0.90 5.63 10.21
C VAL A 82 -0.11 5.97 9.13
N VAL A 83 -1.00 5.02 8.88
CA VAL A 83 -2.07 5.16 7.90
C VAL A 83 -3.35 5.58 8.64
N GLY A 84 -4.01 6.63 8.17
CA GLY A 84 -5.30 7.05 8.74
C GLY A 84 -6.46 6.32 8.07
N ILE A 85 -7.12 5.44 8.81
CA ILE A 85 -8.29 4.69 8.36
C ILE A 85 -9.56 5.39 8.83
N GLY A 86 -10.54 5.62 7.93
CA GLY A 86 -11.79 6.30 8.24
C GLY A 86 -11.85 7.74 7.74
N PHE A 87 -12.87 8.50 8.16
CA PHE A 87 -13.17 9.84 7.67
C PHE A 87 -13.34 10.84 8.81
N GLY A 88 -12.83 12.05 8.61
CA GLY A 88 -13.02 13.16 9.56
C GLY A 88 -12.56 12.81 10.98
N PRO A 89 -13.39 13.09 12.01
CA PRO A 89 -13.06 12.83 13.40
C PRO A 89 -13.09 11.35 13.79
N LEU A 90 -13.69 10.49 12.97
CA LEU A 90 -13.73 9.02 13.16
C LEU A 90 -12.52 8.30 12.56
N ARG A 91 -11.44 9.02 12.28
CA ARG A 91 -10.21 8.45 11.75
C ARG A 91 -9.40 7.76 12.84
N ILE A 92 -8.95 6.55 12.57
CA ILE A 92 -8.10 5.74 13.44
C ILE A 92 -6.69 5.74 12.84
N ASP A 93 -5.68 6.03 13.66
CA ASP A 93 -4.28 5.91 13.28
C ASP A 93 -3.87 4.43 13.32
N ALA A 94 -3.42 3.91 12.19
CA ALA A 94 -3.06 2.51 11.98
C ALA A 94 -1.55 2.41 11.72
N PRO A 95 -0.74 1.99 12.71
CA PRO A 95 0.70 1.90 12.59
C PRO A 95 1.11 0.69 11.73
N CYS A 96 2.01 0.92 10.77
CA CYS A 96 2.56 -0.08 9.87
C CYS A 96 4.08 0.06 9.75
N GLU A 97 4.75 -1.00 9.31
CA GLU A 97 6.17 -1.00 8.97
C GLU A 97 6.38 -1.69 7.62
N VAL A 98 7.23 -1.11 6.77
CA VAL A 98 7.57 -1.69 5.47
C VAL A 98 8.36 -2.99 5.67
N ILE A 99 7.87 -4.09 5.09
CA ILE A 99 8.45 -5.43 5.22
C ILE A 99 9.45 -5.71 4.11
N TRP A 100 9.03 -5.45 2.88
CA TRP A 100 9.86 -5.68 1.70
C TRP A 100 9.59 -4.61 0.64
N THR A 101 10.56 -4.46 -0.26
CA THR A 101 10.49 -3.58 -1.43
C THR A 101 11.01 -4.34 -2.66
N ALA A 102 10.49 -4.00 -3.83
CA ALA A 102 11.01 -4.42 -5.13
C ALA A 102 11.38 -3.16 -5.94
N TYR A 103 12.62 -3.09 -6.40
CA TYR A 103 13.15 -2.07 -7.30
C TYR A 103 13.88 -2.74 -8.45
N GLU A 104 13.14 -3.55 -9.20
CA GLU A 104 13.63 -4.40 -10.29
C GLU A 104 13.31 -3.75 -11.65
N PRO A 105 13.99 -4.15 -12.75
CA PRO A 105 13.76 -3.54 -14.06
C PRO A 105 12.32 -3.61 -14.58
N ARG A 106 11.53 -4.58 -14.11
CA ARG A 106 10.14 -4.81 -14.56
C ARG A 106 9.15 -4.87 -13.41
N ARG A 107 9.60 -4.62 -12.17
CA ARG A 107 8.78 -4.73 -10.96
C ARG A 107 9.19 -3.67 -9.94
N ILE A 108 8.26 -2.79 -9.56
CA ILE A 108 8.49 -1.74 -8.56
C ILE A 108 7.34 -1.78 -7.57
N GLY A 109 7.66 -1.85 -6.28
CA GLY A 109 6.62 -1.89 -5.26
C GLY A 109 7.14 -2.12 -3.86
N PHE A 110 6.22 -2.30 -2.93
CA PHE A 110 6.51 -2.59 -1.53
C PHE A 110 5.34 -3.29 -0.85
N ALA A 111 5.61 -3.85 0.33
CA ALA A 111 4.57 -4.24 1.27
C ALA A 111 4.83 -3.64 2.64
N TYR A 112 3.75 -3.35 3.37
CA TYR A 112 3.80 -3.06 4.78
C TYR A 112 2.97 -4.07 5.59
N GLY A 113 3.41 -4.31 6.81
CA GLY A 113 2.71 -5.14 7.78
C GLY A 113 2.21 -4.30 8.96
N THR A 114 1.15 -4.76 9.58
CA THR A 114 0.51 -4.11 10.71
C THR A 114 1.31 -4.31 11.99
N LEU A 115 1.38 -3.25 12.80
CA LEU A 115 2.04 -3.25 14.09
C LEU A 115 1.04 -3.31 15.25
N ALA A 116 1.54 -3.51 16.46
CA ALA A 116 0.74 -3.42 17.68
C ALA A 116 -0.03 -2.08 17.72
N GLY A 117 -1.32 -2.13 18.00
CA GLY A 117 -2.23 -0.98 17.97
C GLY A 117 -2.95 -0.75 16.63
N HIS A 118 -2.58 -1.47 15.57
CA HIS A 118 -3.35 -1.45 14.33
C HIS A 118 -4.70 -2.16 14.51
N PRO A 119 -5.81 -1.62 13.93
CA PRO A 119 -7.15 -2.23 14.05
C PRO A 119 -7.27 -3.62 13.38
N GLU A 120 -6.42 -3.89 12.40
CA GLU A 120 -6.32 -5.19 11.73
C GLU A 120 -4.96 -5.86 12.00
N SER A 121 -4.85 -7.13 11.61
CA SER A 121 -3.65 -7.95 11.77
C SER A 121 -3.36 -8.61 10.43
N GLY A 122 -2.27 -8.21 9.74
CA GLY A 122 -1.93 -8.73 8.42
C GLY A 122 -0.93 -7.88 7.65
N GLU A 123 -0.88 -8.10 6.33
CA GLU A 123 0.08 -7.50 5.41
C GLU A 123 -0.59 -7.10 4.10
N GLU A 124 -0.16 -6.01 3.50
CA GLU A 124 -0.66 -5.53 2.21
C GLU A 124 0.51 -5.10 1.32
N SER A 125 0.48 -5.54 0.07
CA SER A 125 1.48 -5.18 -0.95
C SER A 125 0.87 -4.38 -2.09
N PHE A 126 1.66 -3.45 -2.61
CA PHE A 126 1.35 -2.59 -3.74
C PHE A 126 2.49 -2.70 -4.74
N VAL A 127 2.20 -3.28 -5.90
CA VAL A 127 3.22 -3.61 -6.90
C VAL A 127 2.80 -3.09 -8.27
N VAL A 128 3.77 -2.57 -9.01
CA VAL A 128 3.64 -2.23 -10.43
C VAL A 128 4.55 -3.17 -11.19
N ASP A 129 3.97 -4.00 -12.06
CA ASP A 129 4.68 -4.97 -12.90
C ASP A 129 4.53 -4.61 -14.38
N MET A 130 5.54 -4.92 -15.19
CA MET A 130 5.49 -4.79 -16.64
C MET A 130 5.69 -6.16 -17.31
N ASP A 131 4.70 -6.60 -18.09
CA ASP A 131 4.73 -7.85 -18.82
C ASP A 131 5.71 -7.81 -20.02
N ALA A 132 5.90 -8.96 -20.68
CA ALA A 132 6.83 -9.11 -21.80
C ALA A 132 6.46 -8.24 -23.02
N ASP A 133 5.17 -8.02 -23.23
CA ASP A 133 4.58 -7.18 -24.28
C ASP A 133 4.56 -5.69 -23.93
N GLY A 134 5.09 -5.32 -22.75
CA GLY A 134 5.14 -3.94 -22.28
C GLY A 134 3.88 -3.45 -21.56
N ALA A 135 2.88 -4.28 -21.35
CA ALA A 135 1.70 -3.94 -20.56
C ALA A 135 2.09 -3.73 -19.09
N VAL A 136 1.64 -2.63 -18.51
CA VAL A 136 1.94 -2.26 -17.12
C VAL A 136 0.71 -2.44 -16.26
N TRP A 137 0.87 -3.18 -15.16
CA TRP A 137 -0.18 -3.56 -14.23
C TRP A 137 0.11 -3.02 -12.84
N PHE A 138 -0.93 -2.57 -12.18
CA PHE A 138 -0.92 -2.29 -10.74
C PHE A 138 -1.65 -3.41 -10.02
N GLU A 139 -1.02 -3.97 -8.98
CA GLU A 139 -1.54 -5.08 -8.21
C GLU A 139 -1.51 -4.77 -6.72
N VAL A 140 -2.61 -5.06 -6.03
CA VAL A 140 -2.73 -5.06 -4.57
C VAL A 140 -3.02 -6.48 -4.12
N ASN A 141 -2.21 -6.99 -3.18
CA ASN A 141 -2.45 -8.24 -2.50
C ASN A 141 -2.42 -7.99 -1.00
N ALA A 142 -3.44 -8.43 -0.30
CA ALA A 142 -3.48 -8.34 1.14
C ALA A 142 -4.06 -9.61 1.75
N PHE A 143 -3.59 -9.90 2.95
CA PHE A 143 -4.23 -10.81 3.87
C PHE A 143 -4.39 -10.11 5.21
N SER A 144 -5.59 -10.11 5.76
CA SER A 144 -5.87 -9.48 7.04
C SER A 144 -6.96 -10.20 7.82
N ARG A 145 -6.94 -10.01 9.12
CA ARG A 145 -8.02 -10.41 10.02
C ARG A 145 -8.27 -9.31 11.04
N PRO A 146 -9.47 -9.21 11.61
CA PRO A 146 -9.76 -8.26 12.66
C PRO A 146 -8.78 -8.40 13.83
N GLY A 147 -7.99 -7.36 14.10
CA GLY A 147 -7.01 -7.30 15.19
C GLY A 147 -7.63 -6.84 16.52
N SER A 148 -8.80 -6.19 16.46
CA SER A 148 -9.48 -5.60 17.62
C SER A 148 -10.94 -6.04 17.69
N TRP A 149 -11.54 -6.00 18.90
CA TRP A 149 -12.91 -6.41 19.10
C TRP A 149 -13.92 -5.57 18.29
N TYR A 150 -13.67 -4.27 18.14
CA TYR A 150 -14.53 -3.36 17.37
C TYR A 150 -14.45 -3.59 15.86
N THR A 151 -13.31 -4.06 15.33
CA THR A 151 -13.20 -4.44 13.91
C THR A 151 -13.93 -5.73 13.60
N ARG A 152 -14.11 -6.63 14.60
CA ARG A 152 -14.96 -7.81 14.46
C ARG A 152 -16.44 -7.45 14.26
N LEU A 153 -16.90 -6.33 14.82
CA LEU A 153 -18.26 -5.82 14.63
C LEU A 153 -18.50 -5.30 13.20
N GLY A 154 -17.46 -4.91 12.48
CA GLY A 154 -17.53 -4.45 11.08
C GLY A 154 -17.84 -5.57 10.07
N GLY A 155 -17.74 -6.85 10.47
CA GLY A 155 -18.13 -8.00 9.66
C GLY A 155 -17.69 -7.95 8.20
N PRO A 156 -18.58 -8.26 7.24
CA PRO A 156 -18.26 -8.30 5.80
C PRO A 156 -18.03 -6.93 5.17
N VAL A 157 -18.30 -5.83 5.87
CA VAL A 157 -18.13 -4.45 5.34
C VAL A 157 -16.66 -4.13 5.14
N ILE A 158 -15.76 -4.63 5.99
CA ILE A 158 -14.32 -4.32 5.92
C ILE A 158 -13.68 -4.83 4.64
N PRO A 159 -13.84 -6.10 4.21
CA PRO A 159 -13.32 -6.59 2.93
C PRO A 159 -13.86 -5.80 1.73
N PHE A 160 -15.14 -5.41 1.76
CA PHE A 160 -15.73 -4.58 0.71
C PHE A 160 -15.06 -3.20 0.61
N LEU A 161 -14.80 -2.55 1.74
CA LEU A 161 -14.11 -1.25 1.79
C LEU A 161 -12.65 -1.37 1.31
N GLN A 162 -11.96 -2.45 1.66
CA GLN A 162 -10.60 -2.74 1.18
C GLN A 162 -10.57 -2.91 -0.34
N GLN A 163 -11.52 -3.67 -0.90
CA GLN A 163 -11.63 -3.85 -2.34
C GLN A 163 -11.94 -2.53 -3.08
N ALA A 164 -12.87 -1.74 -2.54
CA ALA A 164 -13.22 -0.43 -3.09
C ALA A 164 -12.01 0.53 -3.03
N TYR A 165 -11.22 0.49 -1.94
CA TYR A 165 -10.00 1.24 -1.81
C TYR A 165 -8.94 0.82 -2.84
N ALA A 166 -8.69 -0.47 -3.01
CA ALA A 166 -7.73 -0.98 -4.00
C ALA A 166 -8.09 -0.53 -5.44
N GLN A 167 -9.37 -0.61 -5.80
CA GLN A 167 -9.87 -0.10 -7.09
C GLN A 167 -9.69 1.41 -7.24
N ARG A 168 -9.98 2.18 -6.18
CA ARG A 168 -9.78 3.64 -6.17
C ARG A 168 -8.31 3.98 -6.34
N LEU A 169 -7.44 3.34 -5.59
CA LEU A 169 -5.99 3.54 -5.66
C LEU A 169 -5.45 3.24 -7.06
N GLY A 170 -5.87 2.13 -7.69
CA GLY A 170 -5.50 1.78 -9.06
C GLY A 170 -5.86 2.87 -10.09
N ARG A 171 -7.04 3.50 -9.93
CA ARG A 171 -7.44 4.64 -10.78
C ARG A 171 -6.51 5.86 -10.60
N PHE A 172 -6.07 6.16 -9.37
CA PHE A 172 -5.13 7.24 -9.11
C PHE A 172 -3.74 6.93 -9.64
N VAL A 173 -3.23 5.71 -9.43
CA VAL A 173 -1.95 5.25 -9.98
C VAL A 173 -1.95 5.41 -11.50
N ARG A 174 -3.00 4.97 -12.18
CA ARG A 174 -3.16 5.13 -13.64
C ARG A 174 -3.11 6.60 -14.06
N ARG A 175 -3.85 7.48 -13.40
CA ARG A 175 -3.86 8.92 -13.71
C ARG A 175 -2.50 9.57 -13.53
N LEU A 176 -1.79 9.25 -12.45
CA LEU A 176 -0.46 9.79 -12.17
C LEU A 176 0.57 9.28 -13.19
N ALA A 177 0.46 8.01 -13.58
CA ALA A 177 1.36 7.40 -14.57
C ALA A 177 1.16 7.92 -15.98
N THR A 178 -0.10 8.18 -16.39
CA THR A 178 -0.42 8.64 -17.78
C THR A 178 -0.46 10.17 -17.91
N GLY A 179 -0.76 10.89 -16.85
CA GLY A 179 -0.81 12.37 -16.86
C GLY A 179 0.55 13.06 -17.02
N GLY A 180 1.65 12.36 -16.68
CA GLY A 180 3.01 12.85 -16.91
C GLY A 180 3.47 12.76 -18.37
N THR A 181 2.87 11.88 -19.16
CA THR A 181 3.29 11.61 -20.55
C THR A 181 2.76 12.66 -21.55
N THR A 182 1.71 13.41 -21.18
CA THR A 182 1.07 14.39 -22.08
C THR A 182 1.82 15.74 -22.16
N ARG A 183 2.84 15.98 -21.33
CA ARG A 183 3.60 17.25 -21.33
C ARG A 183 4.88 17.26 -22.17
N GLY A 184 5.26 16.13 -22.78
CA GLY A 184 6.52 15.96 -23.52
C GLY A 184 6.46 16.06 -25.05
N ASN A 185 5.28 16.21 -25.69
CA ASN A 185 5.18 16.18 -27.17
C ASN A 185 4.43 17.39 -27.75
N ARG A 186 4.88 18.61 -27.37
CA ARG A 186 4.60 19.83 -28.14
C ARG A 186 5.89 20.64 -28.26
N LYS A 187 6.70 20.26 -29.22
CA LYS A 187 7.59 21.15 -29.95
C LYS A 187 7.63 20.70 -31.40
#